data_f793fd20ad2573d36551ca188af3d228
#
_entry.id   f793fd20ad2573d36551ca188af3d228
#
_cell.length_a   1.000
_cell.length_b   1.000
_cell.length_c   1.000
_cell.angle_alpha   90.00
_cell.angle_beta   90.00
_cell.angle_gamma   90.00
#
_symmetry.space_group_name_H-M   'P 1'
#
loop_
_entity.id
_entity.type
_entity.pdbx_description
1 polymer ?
#
loop_
_entity_poly.entity_id
_entity_poly.type
_entity_poly.pdbx_seq_one_letter_code
_entity_poly.pdbx_strand_id
1 'polypeptide(L)'
;MILGIDTSNYTTSVALVDDDGKILKDCRQVLPVKKGHRGLRQSEALFEHIRNLPELMHTVIGDQPIKNALKAIGVSVAPRPIRDSYMPVFRAGTGIAEILSDAIRVPYYRLSHQEGHIRAAMCETEIFSWQHQLDANWQRQSEPMLAVHFSGGTSEILYVKREKKGFQCKIVGRSLDLHAGQLVDRIGVMLGMDFPAGQALERLANPLQTAPLKLATQVVDGDFHFSGMENAAKQSLQKGEEPANLAYALFEAVGRTLGRAIIALLEKTEVSAVLFSGGVMANEIVKEEARKRIFAFCRSHRRPVSLCFAKPQYATDNAIGCALLAKEAFEAEQKKACND
;
A
#
# COMPACT_ATOMS: atom_id res chain seq x y z
N MET A 1 -18.93 10.93 13.05
CA MET A 1 -18.46 10.31 11.79
C MET A 1 -17.36 11.17 11.15
N ILE A 2 -16.43 10.55 10.43
CA ILE A 2 -15.33 11.24 9.72
C ILE A 2 -15.34 10.81 8.26
N LEU A 3 -15.26 11.76 7.34
CA LEU A 3 -15.20 11.52 5.90
C LEU A 3 -13.75 11.44 5.43
N GLY A 4 -13.45 10.49 4.57
CA GLY A 4 -12.18 10.39 3.85
C GLY A 4 -12.37 10.60 2.36
N ILE A 5 -11.45 11.30 1.72
CA ILE A 5 -11.42 11.51 0.26
C ILE A 5 -10.02 11.27 -0.26
N ASP A 6 -9.89 10.43 -1.29
CA ASP A 6 -8.65 10.22 -2.01
C ASP A 6 -8.88 10.22 -3.52
N THR A 7 -8.21 11.12 -4.21
CA THR A 7 -8.24 11.27 -5.67
C THR A 7 -6.84 11.10 -6.26
N SER A 8 -6.12 10.12 -5.72
CA SER A 8 -4.82 9.75 -6.23
C SER A 8 -4.95 8.88 -7.48
N ASN A 9 -4.00 8.99 -8.34
CA ASN A 9 -3.66 8.12 -9.45
C ASN A 9 -4.85 7.53 -10.24
N TYR A 10 -5.25 6.28 -10.01
CA TYR A 10 -6.21 5.55 -10.85
C TYR A 10 -7.54 5.22 -10.16
N THR A 11 -7.75 5.69 -8.95
CA THR A 11 -8.98 5.37 -8.20
C THR A 11 -9.54 6.61 -7.51
N THR A 12 -10.80 6.95 -7.80
CA THR A 12 -11.55 7.91 -6.99
C THR A 12 -12.10 7.16 -5.79
N SER A 13 -11.80 7.61 -4.58
CA SER A 13 -12.24 6.93 -3.36
C SER A 13 -12.86 7.90 -2.36
N VAL A 14 -13.96 7.47 -1.75
CA VAL A 14 -14.63 8.16 -0.64
C VAL A 14 -14.98 7.13 0.43
N ALA A 15 -14.66 7.41 1.68
CA ALA A 15 -14.94 6.53 2.80
C ALA A 15 -15.56 7.28 3.98
N LEU A 16 -16.36 6.60 4.79
CA LEU A 16 -16.94 7.12 6.01
C LEU A 16 -16.62 6.18 7.17
N VAL A 17 -16.11 6.73 8.25
CA VAL A 17 -15.88 5.99 9.50
C VAL A 17 -16.68 6.62 10.65
N ASP A 18 -17.04 5.81 11.64
CA ASP A 18 -17.67 6.29 12.86
C ASP A 18 -16.64 6.83 13.86
N ASP A 19 -17.13 7.22 15.03
CA ASP A 19 -16.32 7.79 16.10
C ASP A 19 -15.36 6.75 16.73
N ASP A 20 -15.64 5.47 16.59
CA ASP A 20 -14.78 4.37 17.05
C ASP A 20 -13.74 3.96 15.99
N GLY A 21 -13.87 4.49 14.77
CA GLY A 21 -13.00 4.15 13.63
C GLY A 21 -13.48 2.94 12.83
N LYS A 22 -14.72 2.48 13.06
CA LYS A 22 -15.33 1.42 12.25
C LYS A 22 -15.71 1.99 10.88
N ILE A 23 -15.39 1.27 9.84
CA ILE A 23 -15.72 1.64 8.46
C ILE A 23 -17.22 1.46 8.26
N LEU A 24 -17.93 2.54 7.98
CA LEU A 24 -19.36 2.56 7.67
C LEU A 24 -19.62 2.41 6.18
N LYS A 25 -18.80 3.09 5.36
CA LYS A 25 -18.86 3.05 3.89
C LYS A 25 -17.46 3.14 3.32
N ASP A 26 -17.25 2.47 2.20
CA ASP A 26 -16.03 2.52 1.39
C ASP A 26 -16.42 2.36 -0.08
N CYS A 27 -16.41 3.47 -0.80
CA CYS A 27 -16.81 3.53 -2.19
C CYS A 27 -15.61 3.92 -3.06
N ARG A 28 -15.36 3.13 -4.09
CA ARG A 28 -14.21 3.29 -4.98
C ARG A 28 -14.65 3.15 -6.44
N GLN A 29 -14.08 3.98 -7.29
CA GLN A 29 -14.25 3.89 -8.74
C GLN A 29 -12.91 4.00 -9.44
N VAL A 30 -12.52 2.92 -10.11
CA VAL A 30 -11.30 2.86 -10.90
C VAL A 30 -11.49 3.70 -12.15
N LEU A 31 -10.49 4.51 -12.49
CA LEU A 31 -10.51 5.34 -13.69
C LEU A 31 -10.33 4.47 -14.95
N PRO A 32 -11.09 4.76 -16.02
CA PRO A 32 -10.99 4.00 -17.27
C PRO A 32 -9.67 4.31 -17.99
N VAL A 33 -8.82 3.30 -18.16
CA VAL A 33 -7.63 3.39 -19.01
C VAL A 33 -7.96 2.79 -20.38
N LYS A 34 -7.75 3.55 -21.44
CA LYS A 34 -8.01 3.08 -22.82
C LYS A 34 -7.12 1.88 -23.15
N LYS A 35 -7.69 0.89 -23.84
CA LYS A 35 -6.97 -0.30 -24.28
C LYS A 35 -5.73 0.09 -25.12
N GLY A 36 -4.57 -0.46 -24.75
CA GLY A 36 -3.28 -0.12 -25.38
C GLY A 36 -2.53 1.07 -24.77
N HIS A 37 -3.12 1.81 -23.84
CA HIS A 37 -2.44 2.86 -23.09
C HIS A 37 -1.80 2.30 -21.80
N ARG A 38 -0.65 2.87 -21.41
CA ARG A 38 0.08 2.46 -20.21
C ARG A 38 -0.29 3.28 -18.95
N GLY A 39 -1.31 4.15 -19.07
CA GLY A 39 -1.74 5.03 -17.98
C GLY A 39 -2.62 6.19 -18.47
N LEU A 40 -2.99 7.11 -17.59
CA LEU A 40 -3.74 8.33 -17.85
C LEU A 40 -2.84 9.56 -17.71
N ARG A 41 -3.10 10.58 -18.54
CA ARG A 41 -2.54 11.90 -18.30
C ARG A 41 -3.16 12.51 -17.04
N GLN A 42 -2.41 13.35 -16.33
CA GLN A 42 -2.89 14.00 -15.10
C GLN A 42 -4.20 14.80 -15.32
N SER A 43 -4.34 15.45 -16.46
CA SER A 43 -5.56 16.19 -16.82
C SER A 43 -6.76 15.28 -17.08
N GLU A 44 -6.54 14.12 -17.69
CA GLU A 44 -7.60 13.13 -17.92
C GLU A 44 -8.03 12.50 -16.57
N ALA A 45 -7.06 12.14 -15.73
CA ALA A 45 -7.36 11.61 -14.41
C ALA A 45 -8.09 12.63 -13.53
N LEU A 46 -7.68 13.91 -13.55
CA LEU A 46 -8.36 14.99 -12.83
C LEU A 46 -9.82 15.12 -13.28
N PHE A 47 -10.08 15.11 -14.60
CA PHE A 47 -11.43 15.18 -15.14
C PHE A 47 -12.29 14.00 -14.67
N GLU A 48 -11.76 12.78 -14.74
CA GLU A 48 -12.46 11.58 -14.28
C GLU A 48 -12.77 11.63 -12.77
N HIS A 49 -11.84 12.08 -11.96
CA HIS A 49 -12.08 12.27 -10.52
C HIS A 49 -13.22 13.26 -10.25
N ILE A 50 -13.22 14.41 -10.95
CA ILE A 50 -14.29 15.42 -10.81
C ILE A 50 -15.64 14.81 -11.23
N ARG A 51 -15.68 13.99 -12.27
CA ARG A 51 -16.89 13.31 -12.73
C ARG A 51 -17.43 12.28 -11.74
N ASN A 52 -16.52 11.50 -11.11
CA ASN A 52 -16.88 10.40 -10.23
C ASN A 52 -17.26 10.87 -8.81
N LEU A 53 -16.64 11.94 -8.33
CA LEU A 53 -16.83 12.40 -6.94
C LEU A 53 -18.27 12.64 -6.54
N PRO A 54 -19.14 13.32 -7.33
CA PRO A 54 -20.53 13.56 -6.93
C PRO A 54 -21.31 12.28 -6.66
N GLU A 55 -21.18 11.26 -7.48
CA GLU A 55 -21.86 9.97 -7.33
C GLU A 55 -21.36 9.21 -6.10
N LEU A 56 -20.04 9.14 -5.92
CA LEU A 56 -19.44 8.49 -4.75
C LEU A 56 -19.81 9.22 -3.45
N MET A 57 -19.79 10.56 -3.46
CA MET A 57 -20.23 11.35 -2.33
C MET A 57 -21.69 11.11 -1.99
N HIS A 58 -22.57 11.10 -3.00
CA HIS A 58 -24.00 10.79 -2.80
C HIS A 58 -24.17 9.38 -2.19
N THR A 59 -23.45 8.38 -2.69
CA THR A 59 -23.50 7.00 -2.17
C THR A 59 -23.05 6.91 -0.71
N VAL A 60 -22.00 7.65 -0.35
CA VAL A 60 -21.40 7.59 1.00
C VAL A 60 -22.22 8.40 2.01
N ILE A 61 -22.73 9.56 1.63
CA ILE A 61 -23.32 10.52 2.55
C ILE A 61 -24.80 10.84 2.30
N GLY A 62 -25.38 10.43 1.15
CA GLY A 62 -26.72 10.85 0.73
C GLY A 62 -27.84 10.55 1.73
N ASP A 63 -27.76 9.43 2.44
CA ASP A 63 -28.76 9.00 3.43
C ASP A 63 -28.43 9.40 4.88
N GLN A 64 -27.32 10.13 5.09
CA GLN A 64 -26.84 10.46 6.43
C GLN A 64 -27.16 11.91 6.81
N PRO A 65 -27.56 12.19 8.06
CA PRO A 65 -27.74 13.56 8.54
C PRO A 65 -26.41 14.28 8.76
N ILE A 66 -25.68 14.58 7.67
CA ILE A 66 -24.29 15.05 7.67
C ILE A 66 -24.09 16.29 8.52
N LYS A 67 -25.02 17.24 8.46
CA LYS A 67 -24.89 18.56 9.09
C LYS A 67 -24.55 18.50 10.58
N ASN A 68 -25.01 17.45 11.28
CA ASN A 68 -24.78 17.29 12.72
C ASN A 68 -23.93 16.06 13.07
N ALA A 69 -23.66 15.19 12.12
CA ALA A 69 -23.00 13.91 12.36
C ALA A 69 -21.55 13.87 11.83
N LEU A 70 -21.23 14.67 10.80
CA LEU A 70 -19.86 14.77 10.31
C LEU A 70 -19.07 15.73 11.21
N LYS A 71 -17.92 15.25 11.72
CA LYS A 71 -17.08 15.99 12.66
C LYS A 71 -15.78 16.49 12.04
N ALA A 72 -15.28 15.79 11.01
CA ALA A 72 -14.06 16.16 10.32
C ALA A 72 -13.97 15.49 8.94
N ILE A 73 -13.07 16.01 8.10
CA ILE A 73 -12.78 15.49 6.76
C ILE A 73 -11.29 15.22 6.66
N GLY A 74 -10.87 14.03 6.16
CA GLY A 74 -9.52 13.73 5.77
C GLY A 74 -9.38 13.68 4.26
N VAL A 75 -8.40 14.37 3.69
CA VAL A 75 -8.21 14.38 2.25
C VAL A 75 -6.74 14.24 1.88
N SER A 76 -6.44 13.37 0.90
CA SER A 76 -5.12 13.32 0.31
C SER A 76 -4.89 14.55 -0.58
N VAL A 77 -3.81 15.28 -0.33
CA VAL A 77 -3.47 16.51 -1.05
C VAL A 77 -2.17 16.40 -1.85
N ALA A 78 -1.42 15.34 -1.65
CA ALA A 78 -0.13 15.08 -2.29
C ALA A 78 0.19 13.58 -2.31
N PRO A 79 1.07 13.12 -3.20
CA PRO A 79 1.53 11.72 -3.21
C PRO A 79 2.22 11.30 -1.90
N ARG A 80 3.11 12.15 -1.37
CA ARG A 80 3.99 11.87 -0.22
C ARG A 80 4.01 13.02 0.79
N PRO A 81 4.31 12.77 2.07
CA PRO A 81 4.38 13.81 3.10
C PRO A 81 5.73 14.56 3.06
N ILE A 82 6.13 15.03 1.89
CA ILE A 82 7.35 15.81 1.67
C ILE A 82 7.02 17.11 0.97
N ARG A 83 7.84 18.13 1.23
CA ARG A 83 7.73 19.42 0.56
C ARG A 83 7.87 19.23 -0.95
N ASP A 84 7.10 19.98 -1.73
CA ASP A 84 7.08 19.93 -3.20
C ASP A 84 6.53 18.62 -3.84
N SER A 85 5.96 17.73 -3.05
CA SER A 85 5.20 16.58 -3.56
C SER A 85 3.83 17.04 -4.03
N TYR A 86 3.70 17.33 -5.35
CA TYR A 86 2.47 17.84 -5.95
C TYR A 86 2.07 17.06 -7.19
N MET A 87 0.79 16.77 -7.31
CA MET A 87 0.17 16.26 -8.54
C MET A 87 -1.23 16.88 -8.69
N PRO A 88 -1.62 17.34 -9.91
CA PRO A 88 -2.90 18.01 -10.16
C PRO A 88 -4.15 17.21 -9.75
N VAL A 89 -4.14 15.89 -9.86
CA VAL A 89 -5.28 15.01 -9.54
C VAL A 89 -5.81 15.20 -8.12
N PHE A 90 -4.93 15.51 -7.15
CA PHE A 90 -5.36 15.74 -5.76
C PHE A 90 -6.22 16.98 -5.58
N ARG A 91 -6.23 17.91 -6.55
CA ARG A 91 -7.08 19.11 -6.49
C ARG A 91 -8.57 18.80 -6.56
N ALA A 92 -8.96 17.69 -7.20
CA ALA A 92 -10.35 17.26 -7.23
C ALA A 92 -10.88 17.00 -5.79
N GLY A 93 -10.22 16.12 -5.05
CA GLY A 93 -10.61 15.80 -3.66
C GLY A 93 -10.44 16.97 -2.70
N THR A 94 -9.31 17.69 -2.83
CA THR A 94 -9.02 18.85 -1.96
C THR A 94 -10.08 19.94 -2.11
N GLY A 95 -10.49 20.27 -3.34
CA GLY A 95 -11.52 21.28 -3.58
C GLY A 95 -12.88 20.92 -2.95
N ILE A 96 -13.29 19.65 -3.05
CA ILE A 96 -14.52 19.17 -2.40
C ILE A 96 -14.39 19.23 -0.87
N ALA A 97 -13.25 18.83 -0.31
CA ALA A 97 -13.01 18.88 1.14
C ALA A 97 -13.05 20.33 1.67
N GLU A 98 -12.47 21.29 0.96
CA GLU A 98 -12.50 22.72 1.29
C GLU A 98 -13.94 23.26 1.28
N ILE A 99 -14.69 23.04 0.19
CA ILE A 99 -16.09 23.49 0.06
C ILE A 99 -16.97 22.91 1.18
N LEU A 100 -16.86 21.60 1.45
CA LEU A 100 -17.66 20.97 2.49
C LEU A 100 -17.27 21.46 3.88
N SER A 101 -15.98 21.60 4.17
CA SER A 101 -15.48 22.15 5.43
C SER A 101 -16.10 23.52 5.74
N ASP A 102 -16.10 24.42 4.76
CA ASP A 102 -16.67 25.75 4.90
C ASP A 102 -18.20 25.72 5.03
N ALA A 103 -18.89 24.90 4.22
CA ALA A 103 -20.34 24.82 4.18
C ALA A 103 -20.96 24.29 5.48
N ILE A 104 -20.33 23.29 6.10
CA ILE A 104 -20.86 22.65 7.32
C ILE A 104 -20.04 22.97 8.58
N ARG A 105 -19.01 23.82 8.45
CA ARG A 105 -18.14 24.31 9.54
C ARG A 105 -17.48 23.20 10.34
N VAL A 106 -16.85 22.24 9.67
CA VAL A 106 -16.03 21.18 10.27
C VAL A 106 -14.61 21.30 9.79
N PRO A 107 -13.60 20.92 10.58
CA PRO A 107 -12.21 20.93 10.16
C PRO A 107 -11.95 19.91 9.05
N TYR A 108 -11.01 20.21 8.17
CA TYR A 108 -10.44 19.22 7.26
C TYR A 108 -8.93 19.06 7.48
N TYR A 109 -8.45 17.85 7.31
CA TYR A 109 -7.05 17.47 7.53
C TYR A 109 -6.40 17.10 6.19
N ARG A 110 -5.30 17.79 5.90
CA ARG A 110 -4.49 17.58 4.70
C ARG A 110 -3.49 16.46 4.96
N LEU A 111 -3.58 15.41 4.20
CA LEU A 111 -2.78 14.19 4.34
C LEU A 111 -2.09 13.88 3.02
N SER A 112 -1.10 13.02 3.01
CA SER A 112 -0.59 12.44 1.78
C SER A 112 -1.27 11.10 1.48
N HIS A 113 -1.31 10.75 0.20
CA HIS A 113 -1.78 9.43 -0.26
C HIS A 113 -0.97 8.30 0.39
N GLN A 114 0.36 8.46 0.50
CA GLN A 114 1.23 7.48 1.15
C GLN A 114 0.86 7.23 2.62
N GLU A 115 0.56 8.28 3.39
CA GLU A 115 0.09 8.13 4.77
C GLU A 115 -1.27 7.42 4.82
N GLY A 116 -2.18 7.76 3.92
CA GLY A 116 -3.46 7.08 3.76
C GLY A 116 -3.29 5.58 3.52
N HIS A 117 -2.42 5.19 2.60
CA HIS A 117 -2.10 3.78 2.34
C HIS A 117 -1.56 3.06 3.57
N ILE A 118 -0.59 3.65 4.26
CA ILE A 118 -0.01 3.06 5.48
C ILE A 118 -1.10 2.85 6.52
N ARG A 119 -1.91 3.88 6.78
CA ARG A 119 -2.96 3.79 7.80
C ARG A 119 -4.07 2.80 7.44
N ALA A 120 -4.47 2.74 6.20
CA ALA A 120 -5.44 1.74 5.72
C ALA A 120 -4.90 0.32 5.85
N ALA A 121 -3.66 0.10 5.44
CA ALA A 121 -2.99 -1.21 5.55
C ALA A 121 -2.93 -1.73 7.00
N MET A 122 -2.95 -0.84 7.99
CA MET A 122 -2.97 -1.18 9.41
C MET A 122 -4.36 -1.57 9.94
N CYS A 123 -5.46 -1.40 9.18
CA CYS A 123 -6.83 -1.65 9.66
C CYS A 123 -7.05 -3.11 10.05
N GLU A 124 -6.72 -4.00 9.13
CA GLU A 124 -6.78 -5.43 9.35
C GLU A 124 -5.54 -6.08 8.75
N THR A 125 -4.78 -6.74 9.61
CA THR A 125 -3.53 -7.40 9.23
C THR A 125 -3.53 -8.84 9.68
N GLU A 126 -2.96 -9.70 8.86
CA GLU A 126 -2.53 -11.02 9.30
C GLU A 126 -1.16 -10.87 9.96
N ILE A 127 -1.07 -11.19 11.23
CA ILE A 127 0.13 -10.97 12.05
C ILE A 127 0.83 -12.30 12.30
N PHE A 128 2.11 -12.34 11.92
CA PHE A 128 3.01 -13.44 12.23
C PHE A 128 4.08 -12.95 13.19
N SER A 129 4.25 -13.65 14.28
CA SER A 129 5.30 -13.38 15.26
C SER A 129 5.91 -14.68 15.75
N TRP A 130 7.22 -14.73 15.97
CA TRP A 130 7.86 -15.95 16.46
C TRP A 130 8.12 -15.96 17.97
N GLN A 131 8.05 -14.80 18.64
CA GLN A 131 8.24 -14.71 20.11
C GLN A 131 7.25 -13.77 20.81
N HIS A 132 6.76 -12.72 20.16
CA HIS A 132 5.86 -11.76 20.76
C HIS A 132 4.62 -11.60 19.91
N GLN A 133 3.45 -11.67 20.55
CA GLN A 133 2.26 -11.07 19.96
C GLN A 133 2.41 -9.55 20.09
N LEU A 134 2.26 -8.84 18.98
CA LEU A 134 2.07 -7.40 19.05
C LEU A 134 0.87 -7.11 19.95
N ASP A 135 0.98 -6.08 20.76
CA ASP A 135 -0.16 -5.52 21.48
C ASP A 135 -1.33 -5.31 20.51
N ALA A 136 -2.55 -5.56 20.95
CA ALA A 136 -3.77 -5.33 20.17
C ALA A 136 -3.86 -3.88 19.64
N ASN A 137 -3.15 -2.94 20.26
CA ASN A 137 -3.08 -1.54 19.88
C ASN A 137 -1.76 -1.16 19.17
N TRP A 138 -1.03 -2.12 18.60
CA TRP A 138 0.25 -1.85 17.92
C TRP A 138 0.18 -0.71 16.89
N GLN A 139 -0.98 -0.54 16.21
CA GLN A 139 -1.22 0.55 15.27
C GLN A 139 -1.18 1.95 15.91
N ARG A 140 -1.32 2.03 17.22
CA ARG A 140 -1.29 3.28 18.02
C ARG A 140 0.05 3.54 18.68
N GLN A 141 0.97 2.59 18.64
CA GLN A 141 2.30 2.74 19.26
C GLN A 141 3.12 3.79 18.51
N SER A 142 3.96 4.51 19.24
CA SER A 142 4.87 5.52 18.69
C SER A 142 6.15 4.92 18.13
N GLU A 143 6.38 3.62 18.34
CA GLU A 143 7.55 2.93 17.85
C GLU A 143 7.62 2.93 16.32
N PRO A 144 8.82 3.12 15.77
CA PRO A 144 8.98 3.09 14.31
C PRO A 144 8.78 1.68 13.77
N MET A 145 8.35 1.61 12.50
CA MET A 145 8.18 0.36 11.77
C MET A 145 8.77 0.47 10.37
N LEU A 146 9.00 -0.66 9.71
CA LEU A 146 9.16 -0.69 8.26
C LEU A 146 7.79 -0.87 7.60
N ALA A 147 7.53 -0.16 6.51
CA ALA A 147 6.36 -0.36 5.68
C ALA A 147 6.78 -0.68 4.25
N VAL A 148 6.38 -1.83 3.76
CA VAL A 148 6.62 -2.32 2.40
C VAL A 148 5.41 -2.01 1.55
N HIS A 149 5.63 -1.42 0.38
CA HIS A 149 4.61 -1.26 -0.64
C HIS A 149 5.09 -1.82 -1.97
N PHE A 150 4.61 -3.01 -2.35
CA PHE A 150 4.93 -3.67 -3.62
C PHE A 150 3.69 -3.78 -4.51
N SER A 151 3.66 -2.98 -5.58
CA SER A 151 2.55 -2.88 -6.54
C SER A 151 3.07 -2.80 -7.98
N GLY A 152 2.16 -2.59 -8.95
CA GLY A 152 2.52 -2.32 -10.33
C GLY A 152 3.27 -1.00 -10.55
N GLY A 153 3.03 0.00 -9.71
CA GLY A 153 3.63 1.34 -9.84
C GLY A 153 4.68 1.67 -8.78
N THR A 154 4.85 0.83 -7.75
CA THR A 154 5.73 1.12 -6.62
C THR A 154 6.36 -0.17 -6.08
N SER A 155 7.64 -0.10 -5.73
CA SER A 155 8.36 -1.13 -4.97
C SER A 155 9.32 -0.44 -4.03
N GLU A 156 8.84 -0.14 -2.84
CA GLU A 156 9.54 0.67 -1.84
C GLU A 156 9.40 0.08 -0.44
N ILE A 157 10.39 0.34 0.39
CA ILE A 157 10.41 0.07 1.81
C ILE A 157 10.63 1.40 2.53
N LEU A 158 9.72 1.74 3.41
CA LEU A 158 9.72 2.98 4.17
C LEU A 158 10.08 2.69 5.63
N TYR A 159 10.89 3.56 6.21
CA TYR A 159 10.95 3.72 7.65
C TYR A 159 9.88 4.72 8.04
N VAL A 160 8.95 4.27 8.88
CA VAL A 160 7.75 5.01 9.25
C VAL A 160 7.78 5.26 10.74
N LYS A 161 7.66 6.51 11.12
CA LYS A 161 7.49 6.93 12.52
C LYS A 161 6.16 7.66 12.66
N ARG A 162 5.39 7.30 13.69
CA ARG A 162 4.14 7.98 13.98
C ARG A 162 4.41 9.38 14.54
N GLU A 163 3.66 10.35 14.05
CA GLU A 163 3.66 11.72 14.54
C GLU A 163 2.30 12.09 15.16
N LYS A 164 2.19 13.29 15.73
CA LYS A 164 0.91 13.79 16.29
C LYS A 164 -0.18 13.89 15.24
N LYS A 165 0.19 14.14 13.99
CA LYS A 165 -0.73 14.21 12.84
C LYS A 165 -0.11 13.43 11.68
N GLY A 166 -0.49 12.17 11.51
CA GLY A 166 -0.01 11.32 10.43
C GLY A 166 1.31 10.59 10.70
N PHE A 167 2.15 10.48 9.67
CA PHE A 167 3.39 9.73 9.71
C PHE A 167 4.55 10.51 9.09
N GLN A 168 5.71 10.41 9.73
CA GLN A 168 6.97 10.71 9.06
C GLN A 168 7.40 9.47 8.28
N CYS A 169 7.61 9.62 6.98
CA CYS A 169 7.99 8.53 6.08
C CYS A 169 9.33 8.83 5.42
N LYS A 170 10.27 7.89 5.48
CA LYS A 170 11.56 7.95 4.78
C LYS A 170 11.75 6.69 3.96
N ILE A 171 12.04 6.81 2.67
CA ILE A 171 12.43 5.67 1.84
C ILE A 171 13.79 5.17 2.33
N VAL A 172 13.87 3.89 2.68
CA VAL A 172 15.08 3.21 3.15
C VAL A 172 15.48 2.03 2.27
N GLY A 173 14.63 1.65 1.33
CA GLY A 173 14.89 0.65 0.30
C GLY A 173 13.90 0.81 -0.84
N ARG A 174 14.36 0.55 -2.09
CA ARG A 174 13.49 0.64 -3.27
C ARG A 174 14.04 -0.18 -4.43
N SER A 175 13.18 -0.46 -5.39
CA SER A 175 13.66 -0.92 -6.69
C SER A 175 14.33 0.21 -7.44
N LEU A 176 15.51 -0.05 -7.99
CA LEU A 176 16.29 0.93 -8.77
C LEU A 176 16.03 0.84 -10.28
N ASP A 177 15.18 -0.10 -10.71
CA ASP A 177 14.88 -0.31 -12.12
C ASP A 177 13.40 -0.61 -12.37
N LEU A 178 12.93 -1.81 -12.15
CA LEU A 178 11.60 -2.31 -12.46
C LEU A 178 10.82 -2.57 -11.19
N HIS A 179 9.53 -2.20 -11.14
CA HIS A 179 8.69 -2.54 -10.00
C HIS A 179 8.27 -4.01 -10.01
N ALA A 180 8.06 -4.60 -8.82
CA ALA A 180 7.73 -6.00 -8.66
C ALA A 180 6.47 -6.41 -9.43
N GLY A 181 5.39 -5.60 -9.36
CA GLY A 181 4.18 -5.86 -10.13
C GLY A 181 4.38 -5.76 -11.64
N GLN A 182 5.21 -4.80 -12.10
CA GLN A 182 5.57 -4.72 -13.52
C GLN A 182 6.35 -5.96 -13.98
N LEU A 183 7.27 -6.47 -13.18
CA LEU A 183 7.98 -7.71 -13.46
C LEU A 183 7.00 -8.88 -13.64
N VAL A 184 6.08 -9.05 -12.68
CA VAL A 184 5.05 -10.09 -12.70
C VAL A 184 4.17 -9.97 -13.96
N ASP A 185 3.67 -8.78 -14.25
CA ASP A 185 2.82 -8.53 -15.41
C ASP A 185 3.55 -8.78 -16.75
N ARG A 186 4.82 -8.34 -16.86
CA ARG A 186 5.61 -8.55 -18.09
C ARG A 186 5.87 -10.01 -18.36
N ILE A 187 6.18 -10.80 -17.30
CA ILE A 187 6.39 -12.25 -17.47
C ILE A 187 5.06 -12.93 -17.80
N GLY A 188 3.95 -12.57 -17.16
CA GLY A 188 2.64 -13.12 -17.48
C GLY A 188 2.21 -12.83 -18.92
N VAL A 189 2.37 -11.58 -19.39
CA VAL A 189 2.09 -11.21 -20.80
C VAL A 189 3.02 -11.97 -21.76
N MET A 190 4.28 -12.18 -21.42
CA MET A 190 5.21 -12.98 -22.22
C MET A 190 4.75 -14.44 -22.34
N LEU A 191 4.05 -14.97 -21.34
CA LEU A 191 3.41 -16.29 -21.34
C LEU A 191 2.01 -16.31 -21.97
N GLY A 192 1.60 -15.21 -22.61
CA GLY A 192 0.30 -15.10 -23.31
C GLY A 192 -0.89 -14.75 -22.42
N MET A 193 -0.67 -14.29 -21.19
CA MET A 193 -1.74 -13.89 -20.29
C MET A 193 -2.19 -12.45 -20.53
N ASP A 194 -3.45 -12.15 -20.25
CA ASP A 194 -3.98 -10.79 -20.27
C ASP A 194 -3.42 -9.94 -19.10
N PHE A 195 -3.26 -8.64 -19.37
CA PHE A 195 -2.89 -7.67 -18.33
C PHE A 195 -4.14 -7.22 -17.52
N PRO A 196 -4.05 -7.12 -16.18
CA PRO A 196 -2.93 -7.48 -15.30
C PRO A 196 -2.81 -8.99 -15.09
N ALA A 197 -1.58 -9.50 -15.18
CA ALA A 197 -1.31 -10.94 -15.26
C ALA A 197 -1.07 -11.63 -13.90
N GLY A 198 -0.93 -10.86 -12.82
CA GLY A 198 -0.48 -11.37 -11.52
C GLY A 198 -1.26 -12.58 -11.01
N GLN A 199 -2.60 -12.52 -10.99
CA GLN A 199 -3.44 -13.64 -10.53
C GLN A 199 -3.39 -14.86 -11.47
N ALA A 200 -3.31 -14.63 -12.78
CA ALA A 200 -3.22 -15.71 -13.76
C ALA A 200 -1.87 -16.43 -13.62
N LEU A 201 -0.78 -15.67 -13.45
CA LEU A 201 0.55 -16.21 -13.24
C LEU A 201 0.67 -16.96 -11.91
N GLU A 202 0.02 -16.48 -10.85
CA GLU A 202 -0.03 -17.18 -9.56
C GLU A 202 -0.75 -18.53 -9.66
N ARG A 203 -1.89 -18.60 -10.35
CA ARG A 203 -2.59 -19.86 -10.59
C ARG A 203 -1.79 -20.86 -11.42
N LEU A 204 -0.92 -20.39 -12.30
CA LEU A 204 -0.02 -21.24 -13.07
C LEU A 204 1.13 -21.78 -12.22
N ALA A 205 1.59 -21.00 -11.24
CA ALA A 205 2.74 -21.38 -10.40
C ALA A 205 2.44 -22.63 -9.58
N ASN A 206 3.19 -23.71 -9.82
CA ASN A 206 3.00 -24.99 -9.12
C ASN A 206 4.26 -25.36 -8.31
N PRO A 207 4.18 -25.40 -6.97
CA PRO A 207 5.30 -25.72 -6.11
C PRO A 207 5.66 -27.23 -6.11
N LEU A 208 4.79 -28.09 -6.64
CA LEU A 208 4.94 -29.56 -6.55
C LEU A 208 5.70 -30.19 -7.72
N GLN A 209 5.99 -29.45 -8.75
CA GLN A 209 6.64 -29.98 -9.95
C GLN A 209 8.03 -29.40 -10.06
N THR A 210 9.07 -29.88 -9.37
CA THR A 210 10.37 -29.77 -10.01
C THR A 210 11.60 -29.47 -9.19
N ALA A 211 12.76 -29.73 -9.82
CA ALA A 211 14.03 -29.13 -9.48
C ALA A 211 13.93 -27.60 -9.58
N PRO A 212 14.25 -26.82 -8.52
CA PRO A 212 13.94 -25.39 -8.48
C PRO A 212 14.81 -24.61 -9.48
N LEU A 213 14.15 -24.01 -10.48
CA LEU A 213 14.77 -22.92 -11.24
C LEU A 213 15.11 -21.80 -10.25
N LYS A 214 16.37 -21.36 -10.23
CA LYS A 214 16.79 -20.26 -9.34
C LYS A 214 17.07 -19.01 -10.15
N LEU A 215 16.21 -18.00 -9.99
CA LEU A 215 16.47 -16.66 -10.52
C LEU A 215 17.35 -15.88 -9.53
N ALA A 216 18.40 -15.24 -10.04
CA ALA A 216 19.32 -14.45 -9.21
C ALA A 216 18.61 -13.23 -8.60
N THR A 217 19.02 -12.86 -7.38
CA THR A 217 18.51 -11.68 -6.68
C THR A 217 19.66 -10.74 -6.33
N GLN A 218 19.49 -9.45 -6.57
CA GLN A 218 20.46 -8.42 -6.23
C GLN A 218 19.85 -7.46 -5.21
N VAL A 219 20.48 -7.37 -4.04
CA VAL A 219 20.09 -6.46 -2.94
C VAL A 219 21.36 -5.85 -2.37
N VAL A 220 21.37 -4.52 -2.26
CA VAL A 220 22.45 -3.75 -1.65
C VAL A 220 21.85 -2.70 -0.72
N ASP A 221 22.15 -2.77 0.57
CA ASP A 221 21.75 -1.79 1.58
C ASP A 221 20.22 -1.53 1.71
N GLY A 222 19.40 -2.46 1.27
CA GLY A 222 17.93 -2.34 1.22
C GLY A 222 17.39 -2.02 -0.17
N ASP A 223 18.19 -1.48 -1.08
CA ASP A 223 17.82 -1.29 -2.48
C ASP A 223 17.98 -2.59 -3.28
N PHE A 224 17.21 -2.74 -4.34
CA PHE A 224 17.19 -3.97 -5.14
C PHE A 224 16.88 -3.73 -6.61
N HIS A 225 17.10 -4.77 -7.44
CA HIS A 225 16.86 -4.76 -8.88
C HIS A 225 16.02 -5.95 -9.31
N PHE A 226 15.13 -5.75 -10.29
CA PHE A 226 14.28 -6.78 -10.86
C PHE A 226 14.51 -7.03 -12.36
N SER A 227 15.14 -6.11 -13.09
CA SER A 227 15.35 -6.26 -14.55
C SER A 227 16.19 -7.48 -14.92
N GLY A 228 17.14 -7.85 -14.06
CA GLY A 228 17.93 -9.08 -14.22
C GLY A 228 17.08 -10.35 -14.19
N MET A 229 16.01 -10.37 -13.38
CA MET A 229 15.06 -11.49 -13.33
C MET A 229 14.23 -11.58 -14.61
N GLU A 230 13.79 -10.44 -15.18
CA GLU A 230 13.08 -10.44 -16.47
C GLU A 230 13.92 -11.04 -17.58
N ASN A 231 15.22 -10.66 -17.65
CA ASN A 231 16.12 -11.21 -18.66
C ASN A 231 16.39 -12.71 -18.45
N ALA A 232 16.59 -13.14 -17.20
CA ALA A 232 16.79 -14.54 -16.89
C ALA A 232 15.54 -15.38 -17.21
N ALA A 233 14.34 -14.86 -16.94
CA ALA A 233 13.09 -15.51 -17.29
C ALA A 233 12.95 -15.70 -18.80
N LYS A 234 13.25 -14.67 -19.60
CA LYS A 234 13.27 -14.77 -21.09
C LYS A 234 14.20 -15.86 -21.57
N GLN A 235 15.41 -15.90 -21.04
CA GLN A 235 16.41 -16.91 -21.41
C GLN A 235 15.97 -18.32 -21.01
N SER A 236 15.34 -18.48 -19.85
CA SER A 236 14.83 -19.78 -19.39
C SER A 236 13.74 -20.31 -20.31
N LEU A 237 12.80 -19.46 -20.71
CA LEU A 237 11.75 -19.84 -21.69
C LEU A 237 12.32 -20.24 -23.04
N GLN A 238 13.34 -19.52 -23.53
CA GLN A 238 14.02 -19.87 -24.78
C GLN A 238 14.75 -21.22 -24.71
N LYS A 239 15.12 -21.66 -23.51
CA LYS A 239 15.73 -22.96 -23.25
C LYS A 239 14.72 -24.08 -23.01
N GLY A 240 13.42 -23.79 -23.10
CA GLY A 240 12.35 -24.78 -22.92
C GLY A 240 11.91 -24.99 -21.47
N GLU A 241 12.19 -24.03 -20.55
CA GLU A 241 11.70 -24.09 -19.18
C GLU A 241 10.17 -24.08 -19.16
N GLU A 242 9.58 -24.91 -18.32
CA GLU A 242 8.13 -24.97 -18.16
C GLU A 242 7.56 -23.68 -17.55
N PRO A 243 6.49 -23.11 -18.13
CA PRO A 243 5.88 -21.88 -17.63
C PRO A 243 5.47 -21.92 -16.15
N ALA A 244 4.98 -23.06 -15.66
CA ALA A 244 4.59 -23.23 -14.27
C ALA A 244 5.78 -23.15 -13.31
N ASN A 245 6.89 -23.75 -13.70
CA ASN A 245 8.14 -23.71 -12.93
C ASN A 245 8.77 -22.32 -12.93
N LEU A 246 8.75 -21.63 -14.06
CA LEU A 246 9.20 -20.25 -14.16
C LEU A 246 8.33 -19.31 -13.31
N ALA A 247 7.02 -19.46 -13.33
CA ALA A 247 6.09 -18.65 -12.52
C ALA A 247 6.39 -18.82 -11.01
N TYR A 248 6.57 -20.05 -10.55
CA TYR A 248 6.94 -20.33 -9.17
C TYR A 248 8.30 -19.71 -8.80
N ALA A 249 9.32 -19.94 -9.62
CA ALA A 249 10.67 -19.40 -9.41
C ALA A 249 10.70 -17.87 -9.36
N LEU A 250 9.85 -17.22 -10.17
CA LEU A 250 9.70 -15.77 -10.17
C LEU A 250 9.18 -15.25 -8.83
N PHE A 251 8.05 -15.77 -8.35
CA PHE A 251 7.45 -15.35 -7.08
C PHE A 251 8.37 -15.67 -5.91
N GLU A 252 9.04 -16.84 -5.91
CA GLU A 252 10.05 -17.17 -4.91
C GLU A 252 11.21 -16.17 -4.92
N ALA A 253 11.70 -15.78 -6.10
CA ALA A 253 12.78 -14.80 -6.23
C ALA A 253 12.37 -13.39 -5.76
N VAL A 254 11.14 -12.96 -6.03
CA VAL A 254 10.59 -11.69 -5.49
C VAL A 254 10.53 -11.74 -3.97
N GLY A 255 9.99 -12.81 -3.39
CA GLY A 255 9.94 -13.01 -1.93
C GLY A 255 11.34 -13.05 -1.29
N ARG A 256 12.28 -13.74 -1.94
CA ARG A 256 13.69 -13.79 -1.53
C ARG A 256 14.37 -12.42 -1.57
N THR A 257 14.12 -11.63 -2.60
CA THR A 257 14.63 -10.26 -2.72
C THR A 257 14.11 -9.40 -1.58
N LEU A 258 12.79 -9.42 -1.35
CA LEU A 258 12.15 -8.69 -0.27
C LEU A 258 12.70 -9.12 1.09
N GLY A 259 12.78 -10.43 1.37
CA GLY A 259 13.32 -10.93 2.63
C GLY A 259 14.76 -10.46 2.89
N ARG A 260 15.63 -10.48 1.86
CA ARG A 260 17.02 -9.96 1.97
C ARG A 260 17.05 -8.46 2.20
N ALA A 261 16.20 -7.68 1.50
CA ALA A 261 16.13 -6.22 1.69
C ALA A 261 15.67 -5.86 3.11
N ILE A 262 14.65 -6.54 3.62
CA ILE A 262 14.18 -6.34 5.01
C ILE A 262 15.27 -6.72 6.02
N ILE A 263 15.97 -7.84 5.85
CA ILE A 263 17.06 -8.25 6.74
C ILE A 263 18.15 -7.17 6.78
N ALA A 264 18.61 -6.67 5.64
CA ALA A 264 19.62 -5.62 5.56
C ALA A 264 19.19 -4.33 6.28
N LEU A 265 17.88 -4.01 6.27
CA LEU A 265 17.33 -2.87 6.99
C LEU A 265 17.14 -3.15 8.47
N LEU A 266 16.77 -4.36 8.86
CA LEU A 266 16.69 -4.75 10.27
C LEU A 266 18.05 -4.71 10.96
N GLU A 267 19.14 -4.96 10.26
CA GLU A 267 20.51 -4.81 10.80
C GLU A 267 20.88 -3.36 11.13
N LYS A 268 20.20 -2.39 10.51
CA LYS A 268 20.47 -0.94 10.62
C LYS A 268 19.44 -0.16 11.42
N THR A 269 18.32 -0.79 11.79
CA THR A 269 17.19 -0.09 12.43
C THR A 269 16.64 -0.88 13.60
N GLU A 270 16.19 -0.18 14.62
CA GLU A 270 15.48 -0.77 15.76
C GLU A 270 13.98 -0.63 15.55
N VAL A 271 13.38 -1.59 14.81
CA VAL A 271 11.94 -1.66 14.59
C VAL A 271 11.37 -2.96 15.14
N SER A 272 10.16 -2.92 15.67
CA SER A 272 9.43 -4.07 16.23
C SER A 272 8.43 -4.68 15.26
N ALA A 273 8.11 -3.97 14.15
CA ALA A 273 7.13 -4.41 13.18
C ALA A 273 7.54 -4.10 11.73
N VAL A 274 7.11 -4.96 10.81
CA VAL A 274 7.17 -4.74 9.37
C VAL A 274 5.76 -4.90 8.80
N LEU A 275 5.21 -3.82 8.23
CA LEU A 275 3.91 -3.81 7.55
C LEU A 275 4.10 -4.07 6.06
N PHE A 276 3.38 -5.03 5.51
CA PHE A 276 3.42 -5.38 4.09
C PHE A 276 2.09 -5.02 3.41
N SER A 277 2.16 -4.27 2.31
CA SER A 277 1.02 -3.82 1.51
C SER A 277 1.34 -3.84 0.00
N GLY A 278 0.30 -3.64 -0.81
CA GLY A 278 0.38 -3.68 -2.27
C GLY A 278 0.00 -5.03 -2.86
N GLY A 279 -0.46 -5.04 -4.11
CA GLY A 279 -1.03 -6.22 -4.76
C GLY A 279 -0.10 -7.42 -4.87
N VAL A 280 1.23 -7.18 -4.96
CA VAL A 280 2.22 -8.26 -5.01
C VAL A 280 2.31 -9.01 -3.68
N MET A 281 2.00 -8.33 -2.56
CA MET A 281 2.04 -8.94 -1.23
C MET A 281 0.82 -9.83 -0.93
N ALA A 282 -0.18 -9.86 -1.81
CA ALA A 282 -1.28 -10.82 -1.75
C ALA A 282 -0.86 -12.23 -2.24
N ASN A 283 0.27 -12.34 -2.96
CA ASN A 283 0.77 -13.61 -3.46
C ASN A 283 1.38 -14.45 -2.32
N GLU A 284 0.85 -15.66 -2.11
CA GLU A 284 1.25 -16.51 -0.98
C GLU A 284 2.69 -17.04 -1.11
N ILE A 285 3.22 -17.23 -2.32
CA ILE A 285 4.61 -17.68 -2.52
C ILE A 285 5.57 -16.56 -2.11
N VAL A 286 5.30 -15.32 -2.52
CA VAL A 286 6.11 -14.14 -2.15
C VAL A 286 6.10 -13.94 -0.63
N LYS A 287 4.90 -13.99 -0.04
CA LYS A 287 4.67 -13.81 1.40
C LYS A 287 5.41 -14.85 2.22
N GLU A 288 5.25 -16.14 1.88
CA GLU A 288 5.85 -17.24 2.61
C GLU A 288 7.38 -17.23 2.52
N GLU A 289 7.94 -16.99 1.33
CA GLU A 289 9.39 -16.94 1.14
C GLU A 289 10.03 -15.75 1.89
N ALA A 290 9.40 -14.58 1.86
CA ALA A 290 9.85 -13.42 2.64
C ALA A 290 9.77 -13.72 4.15
N ARG A 291 8.63 -14.24 4.63
CA ARG A 291 8.39 -14.61 6.04
C ARG A 291 9.42 -15.60 6.54
N LYS A 292 9.64 -16.69 5.81
CA LYS A 292 10.61 -17.74 6.15
C LYS A 292 12.02 -17.17 6.38
N ARG A 293 12.48 -16.29 5.50
CA ARG A 293 13.81 -15.69 5.58
C ARG A 293 13.94 -14.73 6.74
N ILE A 294 12.98 -13.82 6.88
CA ILE A 294 12.99 -12.83 7.95
C ILE A 294 12.94 -13.53 9.32
N PHE A 295 12.10 -14.56 9.48
CA PHE A 295 12.04 -15.30 10.73
C PHE A 295 13.28 -16.13 11.01
N ALA A 296 13.96 -16.67 10.00
CA ALA A 296 15.24 -17.33 10.20
C ALA A 296 16.30 -16.37 10.77
N PHE A 297 16.38 -15.15 10.22
CA PHE A 297 17.22 -14.07 10.74
C PHE A 297 16.82 -13.66 12.17
N CYS A 298 15.54 -13.40 12.41
CA CYS A 298 15.04 -12.98 13.71
C CYS A 298 15.35 -14.01 14.80
N ARG A 299 15.21 -15.29 14.51
CA ARG A 299 15.55 -16.38 15.45
C ARG A 299 17.05 -16.45 15.75
N SER A 300 17.90 -16.38 14.71
CA SER A 300 19.35 -16.46 14.90
C SER A 300 19.91 -15.26 15.68
N HIS A 301 19.30 -14.08 15.56
CA HIS A 301 19.72 -12.85 16.23
C HIS A 301 18.90 -12.53 17.48
N ARG A 302 17.99 -13.42 17.90
CA ARG A 302 17.08 -13.24 19.06
C ARG A 302 16.31 -11.91 19.02
N ARG A 303 15.93 -11.49 17.81
CA ARG A 303 15.28 -10.21 17.57
C ARG A 303 13.76 -10.40 17.36
N PRO A 304 12.93 -9.88 18.29
CA PRO A 304 11.48 -9.96 18.15
C PRO A 304 10.99 -8.92 17.12
N VAL A 305 10.53 -9.40 15.98
CA VAL A 305 9.89 -8.55 14.95
C VAL A 305 8.60 -9.22 14.51
N SER A 306 7.52 -8.45 14.45
CA SER A 306 6.24 -8.92 13.94
C SER A 306 6.08 -8.54 12.48
N LEU A 307 5.59 -9.48 11.67
CA LEU A 307 5.30 -9.29 10.26
C LEU A 307 3.79 -9.16 10.09
N CYS A 308 3.34 -8.00 9.60
CA CYS A 308 1.94 -7.62 9.49
C CYS A 308 1.58 -7.51 8.01
N PHE A 309 0.79 -8.42 7.49
CA PHE A 309 0.34 -8.39 6.09
C PHE A 309 -1.06 -7.79 6.01
N ALA A 310 -1.20 -6.68 5.28
CA ALA A 310 -2.48 -6.02 5.06
C ALA A 310 -3.41 -6.93 4.27
N LYS A 311 -4.69 -6.98 4.66
CA LYS A 311 -5.69 -7.67 3.85
C LYS A 311 -5.84 -6.99 2.48
N PRO A 312 -6.11 -7.74 1.39
CA PRO A 312 -6.15 -7.21 0.02
C PRO A 312 -7.03 -5.97 -0.15
N GLN A 313 -8.16 -5.90 0.53
CA GLN A 313 -9.10 -4.77 0.48
C GLN A 313 -8.51 -3.44 0.99
N TYR A 314 -7.48 -3.49 1.84
CA TYR A 314 -6.79 -2.32 2.38
C TYR A 314 -5.43 -2.06 1.71
N ALA A 315 -4.99 -2.96 0.84
CA ALA A 315 -3.70 -2.86 0.17
C ALA A 315 -3.73 -2.06 -1.15
N THR A 316 -4.92 -1.69 -1.63
CA THR A 316 -5.14 -0.90 -2.85
C THR A 316 -5.58 0.52 -2.51
N ASP A 317 -5.61 1.42 -3.51
CA ASP A 317 -6.05 2.82 -3.35
C ASP A 317 -7.42 2.88 -2.65
N ASN A 318 -7.50 3.65 -1.56
CA ASN A 318 -8.71 3.86 -0.78
C ASN A 318 -8.63 5.14 0.07
N ALA A 319 -9.79 5.64 0.47
CA ALA A 319 -9.91 6.82 1.32
C ALA A 319 -10.03 6.50 2.84
N ILE A 320 -10.05 5.21 3.21
CA ILE A 320 -10.22 4.76 4.60
C ILE A 320 -9.10 5.33 5.48
N GLY A 321 -7.85 5.24 5.00
CA GLY A 321 -6.71 5.75 5.75
C GLY A 321 -6.78 7.26 5.98
N CYS A 322 -7.28 8.02 5.01
CA CYS A 322 -7.50 9.46 5.17
C CYS A 322 -8.56 9.75 6.24
N ALA A 323 -9.67 9.01 6.25
CA ALA A 323 -10.70 9.16 7.29
C ALA A 323 -10.17 8.85 8.69
N LEU A 324 -9.40 7.76 8.83
CA LEU A 324 -8.85 7.33 10.11
C LEU A 324 -7.77 8.29 10.65
N LEU A 325 -6.89 8.79 9.79
CA LEU A 325 -5.88 9.78 10.19
C LEU A 325 -6.54 11.12 10.59
N ALA A 326 -7.57 11.54 9.88
CA ALA A 326 -8.35 12.73 10.24
C ALA A 326 -9.06 12.56 11.59
N LYS A 327 -9.63 11.37 11.85
CA LYS A 327 -10.21 11.04 13.16
C LYS A 327 -9.18 11.20 14.27
N GLU A 328 -8.00 10.61 14.11
CA GLU A 328 -6.93 10.66 15.11
C GLU A 328 -6.43 12.09 15.34
N ALA A 329 -6.30 12.89 14.29
CA ALA A 329 -5.91 14.29 14.39
C ALA A 329 -6.99 15.12 15.10
N PHE A 330 -8.26 14.92 14.76
CA PHE A 330 -9.39 15.57 15.40
C PHE A 330 -9.46 15.27 16.90
N GLU A 331 -9.35 13.99 17.29
CA GLU A 331 -9.34 13.58 18.70
C GLU A 331 -8.17 14.17 19.49
N ALA A 332 -6.99 14.26 18.88
CA ALA A 332 -5.83 14.86 19.51
C ALA A 332 -6.00 16.37 19.75
N GLU A 333 -6.71 17.08 18.87
CA GLU A 333 -7.04 18.49 19.04
C GLU A 333 -8.10 18.71 20.13
N GLN A 334 -9.14 17.87 20.16
CA GLN A 334 -10.18 17.95 21.20
C GLN A 334 -9.62 17.70 22.60
N LYS A 335 -8.71 16.71 22.75
CA LYS A 335 -8.05 16.43 24.04
C LYS A 335 -7.19 17.60 24.53
N LYS A 336 -6.59 18.37 23.65
CA LYS A 336 -5.83 19.57 24.02
C LYS A 336 -6.75 20.68 24.50
N ALA A 337 -7.82 20.94 23.73
CA ALA A 337 -8.81 21.99 24.09
C ALA A 337 -9.55 21.71 25.40
N CYS A 338 -9.57 20.47 25.89
CA CYS A 338 -10.14 20.11 27.20
C CYS A 338 -9.12 20.23 28.36
N ASN A 339 -7.83 20.31 28.07
CA ASN A 339 -6.75 20.38 29.05
C ASN A 339 -6.18 21.82 29.23
N ASP A 340 -6.52 22.72 28.31
CA ASP A 340 -6.24 24.15 28.38
C ASP A 340 -7.46 24.90 28.93
#